data_53dbb7b8423ee5e55aff67ec441f25e3
#
_entry.id   53dbb7b8423ee5e55aff67ec441f25e3
#
_cell.length_a   1.000
_cell.length_b   1.000
_cell.length_c   1.000
_cell.angle_alpha   90.00
_cell.angle_beta   90.00
_cell.angle_gamma   90.00
#
_symmetry.space_group_name_H-M   'P 1'
#
loop_
_entity.id
_entity.type
_entity.pdbx_description
1 polymer ?
#
loop_
_entity_poly.entity_id
_entity_poly.type
_entity_poly.pdbx_seq_one_letter_code
_entity_poly.pdbx_strand_id
1 'polypeptide(L)'
;TDHGNMNGLAYQVMHAKKMKAEGKDFKPIYGVEAYFIPSVAEWKEQLEEFRKDKKLAKQIDKGQSGTTIENEGASKGISKHDINRRRHLVLLAQNQTGLNNLFKMVSQSYNGDNFYRYPRIDFSLLEQYGEGIIAASACLGGVYAGCYWENRDEGSEAVLNCMREVTKQFQATLGDRWYAELQWNNIPEQHELNQYIIQVAGELGVKLISTCDSHYPDPEAWQSRELYK
;
A
#
# COMPACT_ATOMS: atom_id res chain seq x y z
N THR A 1 -2.73 -11.62 -5.86
CA THR A 1 -1.61 -10.89 -5.21
C THR A 1 -1.60 -11.20 -3.72
N ASP A 2 -0.43 -11.53 -3.17
CA ASP A 2 -0.25 -11.67 -1.72
C ASP A 2 0.14 -10.32 -1.11
N HIS A 3 -0.17 -10.11 0.17
CA HIS A 3 0.17 -8.88 0.89
C HIS A 3 1.65 -8.84 1.30
N GLY A 4 2.42 -7.93 0.71
CA GLY A 4 3.82 -7.66 1.03
C GLY A 4 4.81 -8.76 0.62
N ASN A 5 4.36 -9.84 -0.01
CA ASN A 5 5.18 -10.96 -0.43
C ASN A 5 4.63 -11.63 -1.70
N MET A 6 5.33 -12.65 -2.21
CA MET A 6 4.93 -13.42 -3.40
C MET A 6 4.92 -14.94 -3.12
N ASN A 7 4.53 -15.35 -1.93
CA ASN A 7 4.59 -16.75 -1.51
C ASN A 7 3.66 -17.67 -2.31
N GLY A 8 2.52 -17.17 -2.76
CA GLY A 8 1.55 -17.89 -3.61
C GLY A 8 2.01 -18.09 -5.05
N LEU A 9 3.06 -17.40 -5.50
CA LEU A 9 3.50 -17.42 -6.90
C LEU A 9 3.83 -18.83 -7.41
N ALA A 10 4.53 -19.66 -6.60
CA ALA A 10 4.91 -21.00 -7.01
C ALA A 10 3.68 -21.86 -7.30
N TYR A 11 2.66 -21.79 -6.46
CA TYR A 11 1.39 -22.48 -6.66
C TYR A 11 0.66 -22.00 -7.91
N GLN A 12 0.65 -20.69 -8.14
CA GLN A 12 0.04 -20.09 -9.33
C GLN A 12 0.73 -20.57 -10.61
N VAL A 13 2.07 -20.64 -10.63
CA VAL A 13 2.85 -21.16 -11.75
C VAL A 13 2.55 -22.65 -11.99
N MET A 14 2.52 -23.46 -10.92
CA MET A 14 2.20 -24.90 -11.04
C MET A 14 0.78 -25.11 -11.57
N HIS A 15 -0.19 -24.33 -11.08
CA HIS A 15 -1.58 -24.39 -11.54
C HIS A 15 -1.70 -23.99 -13.02
N ALA A 16 -1.05 -22.90 -13.42
CA ALA A 16 -1.03 -22.46 -14.81
C ALA A 16 -0.45 -23.52 -15.76
N LYS A 17 0.64 -24.21 -15.36
CA LYS A 17 1.20 -25.31 -16.14
C LYS A 17 0.22 -26.49 -16.27
N LYS A 18 -0.48 -26.86 -15.18
CA LYS A 18 -1.51 -27.88 -15.20
C LYS A 18 -2.65 -27.52 -16.14
N MET A 19 -3.20 -26.31 -16.04
CA MET A 19 -4.27 -25.82 -16.90
C MET A 19 -3.88 -25.88 -18.38
N LYS A 20 -2.65 -25.45 -18.71
CA LYS A 20 -2.11 -25.53 -20.07
C LYS A 20 -1.98 -26.98 -20.57
N ALA A 21 -1.52 -27.90 -19.72
CA ALA A 21 -1.42 -29.34 -20.05
C ALA A 21 -2.80 -29.97 -20.31
N GLU A 22 -3.85 -29.45 -19.67
CA GLU A 22 -5.25 -29.85 -19.89
C GLU A 22 -5.90 -29.17 -21.11
N GLY A 23 -5.13 -28.39 -21.90
CA GLY A 23 -5.62 -27.67 -23.07
C GLY A 23 -6.51 -26.46 -22.76
N LYS A 24 -6.51 -25.98 -21.51
CA LYS A 24 -7.28 -24.81 -21.09
C LYS A 24 -6.52 -23.52 -21.39
N ASP A 25 -7.23 -22.51 -21.91
CA ASP A 25 -6.68 -21.17 -22.10
C ASP A 25 -6.68 -20.44 -20.75
N PHE A 26 -5.51 -20.41 -20.11
CA PHE A 26 -5.31 -19.75 -18.84
C PHE A 26 -4.00 -18.97 -18.84
N LYS A 27 -4.11 -17.64 -18.67
CA LYS A 27 -2.96 -16.74 -18.56
C LYS A 27 -2.85 -16.23 -17.12
N PRO A 28 -1.83 -16.67 -16.36
CA PRO A 28 -1.60 -16.12 -15.03
C PRO A 28 -1.08 -14.68 -15.11
N ILE A 29 -1.50 -13.83 -14.18
CA ILE A 29 -0.95 -12.50 -13.96
C ILE A 29 -0.24 -12.53 -12.61
N TYR A 30 1.07 -12.26 -12.62
CA TYR A 30 1.89 -12.31 -11.42
C TYR A 30 2.04 -10.93 -10.81
N GLY A 31 1.87 -10.82 -9.50
CA GLY A 31 1.94 -9.56 -8.80
C GLY A 31 2.06 -9.69 -7.30
N VAL A 32 2.10 -8.55 -6.65
CA VAL A 32 2.11 -8.39 -5.19
C VAL A 32 1.23 -7.20 -4.82
N GLU A 33 0.55 -7.28 -3.71
CA GLU A 33 -0.03 -6.12 -3.05
C GLU A 33 0.98 -5.59 -2.03
N ALA A 34 1.76 -4.62 -2.48
CA ALA A 34 2.87 -4.08 -1.70
C ALA A 34 2.40 -3.09 -0.63
N TYR A 35 3.20 -2.90 0.40
CA TYR A 35 3.02 -1.84 1.38
C TYR A 35 3.86 -0.64 0.99
N PHE A 36 3.19 0.42 0.57
CA PHE A 36 3.78 1.63 0.03
C PHE A 36 3.80 2.76 1.05
N ILE A 37 4.89 3.52 1.05
CA ILE A 37 5.03 4.84 1.67
C ILE A 37 5.73 5.78 0.69
N PRO A 38 5.54 7.10 0.76
CA PRO A 38 6.15 8.02 -0.19
C PRO A 38 7.68 7.98 -0.18
N SER A 39 8.30 7.93 1.02
CA SER A 39 9.76 7.93 1.19
C SER A 39 10.16 7.08 2.40
N VAL A 40 11.00 6.07 2.16
CA VAL A 40 11.61 5.27 3.23
C VAL A 40 12.61 6.10 4.02
N ALA A 41 13.33 7.03 3.37
CA ALA A 41 14.30 7.88 4.04
C ALA A 41 13.64 8.79 5.09
N GLU A 42 12.59 9.52 4.72
CA GLU A 42 11.83 10.36 5.66
C GLU A 42 11.16 9.54 6.78
N TRP A 43 10.60 8.39 6.43
CA TRP A 43 10.02 7.49 7.42
C TRP A 43 11.05 6.99 8.43
N LYS A 44 12.30 6.74 8.02
CA LYS A 44 13.39 6.36 8.93
C LYS A 44 13.70 7.45 9.95
N GLU A 45 13.78 8.69 9.51
CA GLU A 45 13.99 9.83 10.40
C GLU A 45 12.89 9.89 11.47
N GLN A 46 11.62 9.75 11.05
CA GLN A 46 10.47 9.68 11.97
C GLN A 46 10.55 8.46 12.92
N LEU A 47 10.99 7.31 12.43
CA LEU A 47 11.17 6.11 13.26
C LEU A 47 12.27 6.29 14.31
N GLU A 48 13.36 6.95 13.97
CA GLU A 48 14.44 7.25 14.91
C GLU A 48 14.00 8.24 15.98
N GLU A 49 13.28 9.28 15.61
CA GLU A 49 12.67 10.23 16.54
C GLU A 49 11.71 9.53 17.50
N PHE A 50 10.77 8.73 16.98
CA PHE A 50 9.87 7.92 17.78
C PHE A 50 10.60 7.00 18.78
N ARG A 51 11.72 6.40 18.36
CA ARG A 51 12.54 5.54 19.24
C ARG A 51 13.24 6.33 20.35
N LYS A 52 13.71 7.54 20.05
CA LYS A 52 14.32 8.47 21.02
C LYS A 52 13.30 8.91 22.07
N ASP A 53 12.14 9.35 21.64
CA ASP A 53 11.03 9.77 22.52
C ASP A 53 10.59 8.64 23.44
N LYS A 54 10.42 7.43 22.90
CA LYS A 54 10.04 6.26 23.68
C LYS A 54 11.13 5.84 24.69
N LYS A 55 12.42 6.02 24.36
CA LYS A 55 13.53 5.75 25.27
C LYS A 55 13.59 6.79 26.38
N LEU A 56 13.38 8.06 26.04
CA LEU A 56 13.33 9.17 26.98
C LEU A 56 12.15 9.01 27.97
N ALA A 57 10.95 8.72 27.47
CA ALA A 57 9.77 8.46 28.29
C ALA A 57 10.00 7.31 29.30
N LYS A 58 10.65 6.21 28.89
CA LYS A 58 10.99 5.10 29.78
C LYS A 58 12.08 5.47 30.82
N GLN A 59 12.96 6.39 30.51
CA GLN A 59 13.97 6.87 31.48
C GLN A 59 13.35 7.78 32.54
N ILE A 60 12.43 8.64 32.11
CA ILE A 60 11.65 9.51 33.02
C ILE A 60 10.81 8.66 33.97
N ASP A 61 10.10 7.66 33.46
CA ASP A 61 9.24 6.75 34.24
C ASP A 61 10.04 5.93 35.28
N LYS A 62 11.29 5.60 34.98
CA LYS A 62 12.20 4.92 35.90
C LYS A 62 12.88 5.83 36.93
N GLY A 63 12.92 7.15 36.64
CA GLY A 63 13.58 8.14 37.52
C GLY A 63 12.66 8.89 38.48
N GLN A 64 11.36 8.78 38.32
CA GLN A 64 10.36 9.50 39.12
C GLN A 64 9.51 8.55 39.98
N SER A 65 10.02 8.24 41.16
CA SER A 65 9.16 8.01 42.30
C SER A 65 8.87 9.39 42.93
N GLY A 66 7.72 9.97 42.55
CA GLY A 66 7.11 11.05 43.33
C GLY A 66 7.34 12.50 42.88
N THR A 67 6.86 12.92 41.75
CA THR A 67 6.32 14.29 41.57
C THR A 67 5.50 14.34 40.23
N THR A 68 4.25 14.73 40.37
CA THR A 68 3.36 15.05 39.24
C THR A 68 3.88 16.33 38.60
N ILE A 69 4.46 16.23 37.40
CA ILE A 69 4.70 17.40 36.55
C ILE A 69 3.57 17.41 35.53
N GLU A 70 2.69 18.39 35.64
CA GLU A 70 1.75 18.74 34.60
C GLU A 70 2.54 19.18 33.36
N ASN A 71 2.62 18.33 32.34
CA ASN A 71 3.22 18.65 31.05
C ASN A 71 2.26 19.51 30.21
N GLU A 72 2.20 20.80 30.49
CA GLU A 72 1.78 21.79 29.50
C GLU A 72 2.92 21.97 28.50
N GLY A 73 2.77 21.42 27.30
CA GLY A 73 3.68 21.68 26.17
C GLY A 73 4.36 20.49 25.51
N ALA A 74 3.89 19.27 25.73
CA ALA A 74 4.36 18.15 24.91
C ALA A 74 3.87 18.37 23.46
N SER A 75 4.80 18.69 22.56
CA SER A 75 4.57 18.53 21.12
C SER A 75 3.94 17.16 20.90
N LYS A 76 2.90 17.03 20.07
CA LYS A 76 2.31 15.74 19.74
C LYS A 76 3.41 14.93 19.04
N GLY A 77 4.17 14.14 19.81
CA GLY A 77 5.22 13.29 19.31
C GLY A 77 4.65 12.29 18.29
N ILE A 78 5.49 11.79 17.41
CA ILE A 78 5.13 10.81 16.39
C ILE A 78 4.51 9.59 17.06
N SER A 79 3.29 9.23 16.68
CA SER A 79 2.57 8.11 17.27
C SER A 79 3.03 6.76 16.67
N LYS A 80 2.79 5.67 17.41
CA LYS A 80 2.98 4.32 16.87
C LYS A 80 2.13 4.07 15.63
N HIS A 81 0.98 4.72 15.51
CA HIS A 81 0.09 4.63 14.36
C HIS A 81 0.78 5.25 13.13
N ASP A 82 1.37 6.44 13.27
CA ASP A 82 2.04 7.13 12.16
C ASP A 82 3.23 6.31 11.64
N ILE A 83 4.05 5.76 12.54
CA ILE A 83 5.18 4.91 12.17
C ILE A 83 4.75 3.63 11.45
N ASN A 84 3.59 3.08 11.78
CA ASN A 84 3.08 1.87 11.12
C ASN A 84 2.21 2.17 9.90
N ARG A 85 1.92 3.46 9.61
CA ARG A 85 1.13 3.85 8.46
C ARG A 85 1.80 3.38 7.17
N ARG A 86 1.03 2.78 6.32
CA ARG A 86 1.41 2.30 5.00
C ARG A 86 0.17 2.18 4.13
N ARG A 87 0.33 2.29 2.83
CA ARG A 87 -0.77 2.19 1.88
C ARG A 87 -0.59 0.95 1.02
N HIS A 88 -1.68 0.32 0.65
CA HIS A 88 -1.64 -0.78 -0.29
C HIS A 88 -1.39 -0.25 -1.70
N LEU A 89 -0.57 -0.97 -2.45
CA LEU A 89 -0.26 -0.69 -3.85
C LEU A 89 -0.18 -2.01 -4.60
N VAL A 90 -1.06 -2.21 -5.57
CA VAL A 90 -1.02 -3.40 -6.41
C VAL A 90 0.06 -3.22 -7.47
N LEU A 91 0.98 -4.18 -7.55
CA LEU A 91 2.05 -4.22 -8.56
C LEU A 91 1.94 -5.51 -9.36
N LEU A 92 1.85 -5.41 -10.68
CA LEU A 92 1.70 -6.54 -11.59
C LEU A 92 2.84 -6.56 -12.60
N ALA A 93 3.36 -7.75 -12.87
CA ALA A 93 4.36 -7.95 -13.91
C ALA A 93 3.71 -7.93 -15.31
N GLN A 94 4.12 -6.99 -16.16
CA GLN A 94 3.70 -6.90 -17.56
C GLN A 94 4.44 -7.92 -18.44
N ASN A 95 5.69 -8.24 -18.05
CA ASN A 95 6.58 -9.12 -18.79
C ASN A 95 7.62 -9.76 -17.84
N GLN A 96 8.58 -10.52 -18.40
CA GLN A 96 9.61 -11.21 -17.60
C GLN A 96 10.53 -10.21 -16.86
N THR A 97 10.85 -9.06 -17.45
CA THR A 97 11.63 -8.00 -16.79
C THR A 97 10.89 -7.49 -15.55
N GLY A 98 9.58 -7.19 -15.69
CA GLY A 98 8.73 -6.78 -14.58
C GLY A 98 8.67 -7.83 -13.48
N LEU A 99 8.54 -9.12 -13.82
CA LEU A 99 8.55 -10.19 -12.81
C LEU A 99 9.88 -10.25 -12.04
N ASN A 100 11.01 -10.15 -12.74
CA ASN A 100 12.32 -10.11 -12.10
C ASN A 100 12.48 -8.86 -11.21
N ASN A 101 11.94 -7.74 -11.63
CA ASN A 101 11.96 -6.49 -10.88
C ASN A 101 11.04 -6.56 -9.64
N LEU A 102 9.87 -7.23 -9.73
CA LEU A 102 9.04 -7.51 -8.54
C LEU A 102 9.82 -8.34 -7.50
N PHE A 103 10.54 -9.38 -7.92
CA PHE A 103 11.38 -10.16 -6.98
C PHE A 103 12.43 -9.31 -6.30
N LYS A 104 13.12 -8.44 -7.03
CA LYS A 104 14.12 -7.52 -6.48
C LYS A 104 13.48 -6.55 -5.49
N MET A 105 12.36 -5.92 -5.88
CA MET A 105 11.65 -4.93 -5.07
C MET A 105 11.12 -5.55 -3.77
N VAL A 106 10.47 -6.71 -3.85
CA VAL A 106 10.00 -7.45 -2.67
C VAL A 106 11.18 -7.85 -1.78
N SER A 107 12.28 -8.36 -2.35
CA SER A 107 13.47 -8.71 -1.57
C SER A 107 14.07 -7.49 -0.86
N GLN A 108 14.17 -6.35 -1.53
CA GLN A 108 14.65 -5.11 -0.94
C GLN A 108 13.74 -4.60 0.18
N SER A 109 12.42 -4.73 0.03
CA SER A 109 11.46 -4.31 1.05
C SER A 109 11.60 -5.05 2.39
N TYR A 110 12.18 -6.24 2.38
CA TYR A 110 12.49 -7.03 3.59
C TYR A 110 13.90 -6.76 4.15
N ASN A 111 14.73 -5.99 3.45
CA ASN A 111 16.10 -5.71 3.87
C ASN A 111 16.23 -4.40 4.65
N GLY A 112 17.07 -4.44 5.69
CA GLY A 112 17.62 -3.27 6.38
C GLY A 112 16.56 -2.23 6.72
N ASP A 113 16.72 -1.08 6.11
CA ASP A 113 15.96 0.13 6.41
C ASP A 113 14.50 0.10 5.91
N ASN A 114 14.18 -0.76 4.95
CA ASN A 114 12.83 -0.87 4.39
C ASN A 114 11.89 -1.70 5.29
N PHE A 115 12.44 -2.46 6.24
CA PHE A 115 11.69 -3.35 7.09
C PHE A 115 11.61 -2.88 8.55
N TYR A 116 10.40 -2.62 9.00
CA TYR A 116 10.06 -2.56 10.43
C TYR A 116 8.64 -3.07 10.60
N ARG A 117 8.48 -4.28 11.14
CA ARG A 117 7.23 -5.06 11.26
C ARG A 117 6.60 -5.43 9.92
N TYR A 118 6.71 -4.54 8.93
CA TYR A 118 6.18 -4.72 7.57
C TYR A 118 7.24 -4.32 6.56
N PRO A 119 7.32 -5.03 5.43
CA PRO A 119 8.15 -4.62 4.30
C PRO A 119 7.58 -3.35 3.65
N ARG A 120 8.43 -2.41 3.25
CA ARG A 120 8.00 -1.15 2.63
C ARG A 120 8.69 -0.96 1.30
N ILE A 121 7.92 -0.42 0.36
CA ILE A 121 8.45 0.14 -0.88
C ILE A 121 8.10 1.62 -0.94
N ASP A 122 8.85 2.37 -1.72
CA ASP A 122 8.66 3.79 -1.95
C ASP A 122 8.90 4.16 -3.42
N PHE A 123 8.82 5.44 -3.75
CA PHE A 123 9.09 5.91 -5.10
C PHE A 123 10.51 5.60 -5.56
N SER A 124 11.52 5.60 -4.67
CA SER A 124 12.91 5.31 -5.06
C SER A 124 13.07 3.85 -5.55
N LEU A 125 12.39 2.89 -4.91
CA LEU A 125 12.37 1.51 -5.39
C LEU A 125 11.55 1.34 -6.68
N LEU A 126 10.47 2.11 -6.84
CA LEU A 126 9.69 2.13 -8.09
C LEU A 126 10.48 2.73 -9.25
N GLU A 127 11.27 3.79 -9.03
CA GLU A 127 12.16 4.35 -10.03
C GLU A 127 13.26 3.36 -10.44
N GLN A 128 13.83 2.66 -9.47
CA GLN A 128 14.90 1.69 -9.72
C GLN A 128 14.42 0.42 -10.43
N TYR A 129 13.23 -0.08 -10.08
CA TYR A 129 12.73 -1.40 -10.52
C TYR A 129 11.37 -1.35 -11.21
N GLY A 130 10.85 -0.18 -11.55
CA GLY A 130 9.51 -0.02 -12.13
C GLY A 130 9.39 -0.44 -13.60
N GLU A 131 10.49 -0.78 -14.28
CA GLU A 131 10.44 -1.26 -15.66
C GLU A 131 9.64 -2.57 -15.76
N GLY A 132 8.69 -2.62 -16.69
CA GLY A 132 7.83 -3.77 -16.91
C GLY A 132 6.82 -4.05 -15.78
N ILE A 133 6.59 -3.08 -14.88
CA ILE A 133 5.61 -3.15 -13.80
C ILE A 133 4.43 -2.23 -14.12
N ILE A 134 3.23 -2.76 -13.94
CA ILE A 134 1.97 -2.02 -13.87
C ILE A 134 1.63 -1.83 -12.40
N ALA A 135 1.21 -0.62 -12.03
CA ALA A 135 0.74 -0.33 -10.67
C ALA A 135 -0.73 0.12 -10.67
N ALA A 136 -1.46 -0.24 -9.61
CA ALA A 136 -2.84 0.17 -9.39
C ALA A 136 -3.07 0.63 -7.95
N SER A 137 -4.06 1.54 -7.78
CA SER A 137 -4.28 2.28 -6.52
C SER A 137 -4.80 1.44 -5.35
N ALA A 138 -5.11 0.17 -5.57
CA ALA A 138 -5.61 -0.79 -4.60
C ALA A 138 -6.98 -0.41 -3.97
N CYS A 139 -7.25 -0.90 -2.76
CA CYS A 139 -8.53 -0.87 -2.05
C CYS A 139 -8.69 0.34 -1.11
N LEU A 140 -9.63 0.27 -0.15
CA LEU A 140 -9.81 1.26 0.94
C LEU A 140 -8.58 1.41 1.87
N GLY A 141 -7.58 0.55 1.75
CA GLY A 141 -6.25 0.68 2.36
C GLY A 141 -5.20 1.24 1.41
N GLY A 142 -5.55 1.54 0.17
CA GLY A 142 -4.67 1.97 -0.90
C GLY A 142 -4.23 3.44 -0.84
N VAL A 143 -3.45 3.84 -1.85
CA VAL A 143 -2.87 5.18 -1.90
C VAL A 143 -3.90 6.29 -2.04
N TYR A 144 -4.95 6.10 -2.86
CA TYR A 144 -6.03 7.07 -2.99
C TYR A 144 -6.94 7.11 -1.76
N ALA A 145 -7.21 5.94 -1.17
CA ALA A 145 -7.92 5.88 0.10
C ALA A 145 -7.15 6.61 1.21
N GLY A 146 -5.82 6.63 1.15
CA GLY A 146 -5.00 7.46 2.03
C GLY A 146 -5.37 8.92 1.96
N CYS A 147 -5.45 9.49 0.76
CA CYS A 147 -5.88 10.87 0.55
C CYS A 147 -7.30 11.12 1.09
N TYR A 148 -8.21 10.19 0.85
CA TYR A 148 -9.58 10.28 1.35
C TYR A 148 -9.65 10.30 2.88
N TRP A 149 -9.04 9.33 3.56
CA TRP A 149 -9.09 9.22 5.01
C TRP A 149 -8.40 10.37 5.75
N GLU A 150 -7.36 10.93 5.16
CA GLU A 150 -6.56 11.99 5.77
C GLU A 150 -7.16 13.39 5.56
N ASN A 151 -7.94 13.61 4.51
CA ASN A 151 -8.40 14.95 4.12
C ASN A 151 -9.93 15.10 4.04
N ARG A 152 -10.72 14.05 4.27
CA ARG A 152 -12.18 14.12 4.10
C ARG A 152 -12.86 15.16 5.01
N ASP A 153 -12.31 15.39 6.20
CA ASP A 153 -12.84 16.36 7.16
C ASP A 153 -12.51 17.80 6.76
N GLU A 154 -11.54 18.01 5.85
CA GLU A 154 -11.17 19.28 5.26
C GLU A 154 -11.98 19.62 3.99
N GLY A 155 -12.77 18.68 3.51
CA GLY A 155 -13.66 18.81 2.36
C GLY A 155 -13.13 18.17 1.07
N SER A 156 -14.04 18.08 0.10
CA SER A 156 -13.82 17.35 -1.16
C SER A 156 -12.60 17.84 -1.94
N GLU A 157 -12.35 19.14 -1.96
CA GLU A 157 -11.23 19.70 -2.72
C GLU A 157 -9.88 19.33 -2.11
N ALA A 158 -9.77 19.21 -0.77
CA ALA A 158 -8.56 18.72 -0.12
C ALA A 158 -8.25 17.28 -0.51
N VAL A 159 -9.27 16.40 -0.54
CA VAL A 159 -9.15 15.02 -1.03
C VAL A 159 -8.67 14.99 -2.48
N LEU A 160 -9.32 15.74 -3.36
CA LEU A 160 -8.98 15.79 -4.79
C LEU A 160 -7.56 16.30 -5.02
N ASN A 161 -7.12 17.34 -4.32
CA ASN A 161 -5.78 17.87 -4.45
C ASN A 161 -4.72 16.86 -4.03
N CYS A 162 -4.91 16.16 -2.90
CA CYS A 162 -4.04 15.07 -2.49
C CYS A 162 -3.96 13.98 -3.58
N MET A 163 -5.11 13.54 -4.11
CA MET A 163 -5.15 12.50 -5.14
C MET A 163 -4.49 12.94 -6.46
N ARG A 164 -4.66 14.21 -6.87
CA ARG A 164 -3.98 14.77 -8.05
C ARG A 164 -2.46 14.74 -7.89
N GLU A 165 -1.94 15.13 -6.74
CA GLU A 165 -0.48 15.13 -6.49
C GLU A 165 0.08 13.70 -6.46
N VAL A 166 -0.55 12.77 -5.77
CA VAL A 166 -0.18 11.35 -5.77
C VAL A 166 -0.21 10.77 -7.19
N THR A 167 -1.25 11.11 -7.96
CA THR A 167 -1.36 10.66 -9.36
C THR A 167 -0.20 11.17 -10.21
N LYS A 168 0.15 12.45 -10.14
CA LYS A 168 1.27 13.03 -10.89
C LYS A 168 2.60 12.34 -10.54
N GLN A 169 2.84 12.02 -9.27
CA GLN A 169 4.04 11.30 -8.85
C GLN A 169 4.10 9.89 -9.46
N PHE A 170 3.01 9.14 -9.42
CA PHE A 170 2.96 7.82 -10.06
C PHE A 170 3.08 7.89 -11.59
N GLN A 171 2.46 8.88 -12.23
CA GLN A 171 2.62 9.10 -13.68
C GLN A 171 4.05 9.49 -14.04
N ALA A 172 4.73 10.30 -13.24
CA ALA A 172 6.14 10.65 -13.45
C ALA A 172 7.06 9.42 -13.37
N THR A 173 6.77 8.47 -12.47
CA THR A 173 7.58 7.27 -12.25
C THR A 173 7.23 6.13 -13.23
N LEU A 174 5.95 5.92 -13.52
CA LEU A 174 5.46 4.73 -14.25
C LEU A 174 4.84 5.06 -15.61
N GLY A 175 4.59 6.35 -15.91
CA GLY A 175 3.91 6.76 -17.13
C GLY A 175 2.49 6.21 -17.23
N ASP A 176 2.17 5.64 -18.37
CA ASP A 176 0.85 5.06 -18.70
C ASP A 176 0.59 3.70 -18.04
N ARG A 177 1.52 3.21 -17.23
CA ARG A 177 1.41 1.96 -16.45
C ARG A 177 0.84 2.18 -15.04
N TRP A 178 0.45 3.41 -14.70
CA TRP A 178 -0.35 3.74 -13.53
C TRP A 178 -1.84 3.62 -13.84
N TYR A 179 -2.60 2.91 -12.99
CA TYR A 179 -4.03 2.69 -13.10
C TYR A 179 -4.76 3.10 -11.83
N ALA A 180 -5.91 3.74 -12.00
CA ALA A 180 -6.81 4.03 -10.91
C ALA A 180 -7.83 2.89 -10.77
N GLU A 181 -7.94 2.32 -9.56
CA GLU A 181 -8.70 1.12 -9.29
C GLU A 181 -10.04 1.44 -8.64
N LEU A 182 -11.12 0.94 -9.24
CA LEU A 182 -12.48 1.02 -8.71
C LEU A 182 -12.88 -0.33 -8.13
N GLN A 183 -13.44 -0.31 -6.92
CA GLN A 183 -14.00 -1.49 -6.27
C GLN A 183 -15.48 -1.25 -5.95
N TRP A 184 -16.28 -2.34 -5.97
CA TRP A 184 -17.73 -2.28 -5.87
C TRP A 184 -18.25 -2.95 -4.60
N ASN A 185 -17.48 -2.86 -3.52
CA ASN A 185 -17.89 -3.32 -2.20
C ASN A 185 -19.08 -2.50 -1.72
N ASN A 186 -20.03 -3.15 -1.04
CA ASN A 186 -21.19 -2.46 -0.48
C ASN A 186 -20.84 -1.70 0.81
N ILE A 187 -19.94 -0.71 0.67
CA ILE A 187 -19.42 0.14 1.73
C ILE A 187 -19.59 1.60 1.25
N PRO A 188 -20.31 2.47 2.00
CA PRO A 188 -20.56 3.85 1.58
C PRO A 188 -19.28 4.61 1.23
N GLU A 189 -18.24 4.49 2.04
CA GLU A 189 -16.95 5.15 1.83
C GLU A 189 -16.25 4.68 0.54
N GLN A 190 -16.45 3.42 0.12
CA GLN A 190 -15.93 2.95 -1.16
C GLN A 190 -16.65 3.62 -2.33
N HIS A 191 -17.94 3.81 -2.23
CA HIS A 191 -18.71 4.49 -3.28
C HIS A 191 -18.32 5.97 -3.39
N GLU A 192 -18.13 6.64 -2.27
CA GLU A 192 -17.65 8.03 -2.22
C GLU A 192 -16.23 8.12 -2.80
N LEU A 193 -15.32 7.27 -2.37
CA LEU A 193 -13.95 7.20 -2.89
C LEU A 193 -13.93 6.99 -4.42
N ASN A 194 -14.80 6.11 -4.94
CA ASN A 194 -14.91 5.85 -6.38
C ASN A 194 -15.25 7.12 -7.16
N GLN A 195 -16.09 8.03 -6.62
CA GLN A 195 -16.41 9.30 -7.31
C GLN A 195 -15.17 10.19 -7.43
N TYR A 196 -14.38 10.32 -6.38
CA TYR A 196 -13.10 11.04 -6.43
C TYR A 196 -12.12 10.41 -7.41
N ILE A 197 -12.01 9.07 -7.41
CA ILE A 197 -11.14 8.34 -8.34
C ILE A 197 -11.54 8.59 -9.78
N ILE A 198 -12.84 8.52 -10.12
CA ILE A 198 -13.36 8.76 -11.47
C ILE A 198 -13.06 10.19 -11.91
N GLN A 199 -13.25 11.17 -11.02
CA GLN A 199 -12.98 12.55 -11.31
C GLN A 199 -11.49 12.79 -11.61
N VAL A 200 -10.59 12.38 -10.71
CA VAL A 200 -9.14 12.58 -10.88
C VAL A 200 -8.60 11.81 -12.08
N ALA A 201 -9.09 10.60 -12.32
CA ALA A 201 -8.72 9.81 -13.49
C ALA A 201 -9.12 10.50 -14.80
N GLY A 202 -10.31 11.10 -14.86
CA GLY A 202 -10.77 11.89 -16.00
C GLY A 202 -9.95 13.16 -16.22
N GLU A 203 -9.63 13.90 -15.15
CA GLU A 203 -8.84 15.12 -15.20
C GLU A 203 -7.40 14.88 -15.67
N LEU A 204 -6.76 13.80 -15.24
CA LEU A 204 -5.34 13.51 -15.47
C LEU A 204 -5.10 12.42 -16.53
N GLY A 205 -6.13 11.91 -17.18
CA GLY A 205 -6.03 10.90 -18.23
C GLY A 205 -5.54 9.54 -17.71
N VAL A 206 -5.84 9.17 -16.45
CA VAL A 206 -5.49 7.87 -15.90
C VAL A 206 -6.48 6.81 -16.33
N LYS A 207 -5.99 5.64 -16.70
CA LYS A 207 -6.83 4.48 -17.03
C LYS A 207 -7.50 3.92 -15.79
N LEU A 208 -8.81 3.66 -15.90
CA LEU A 208 -9.58 3.01 -14.85
C LEU A 208 -9.56 1.49 -15.03
N ILE A 209 -9.45 0.76 -13.92
CA ILE A 209 -9.70 -0.69 -13.86
C ILE A 209 -10.71 -1.00 -12.76
N SER A 210 -11.43 -2.11 -12.92
CA SER A 210 -12.38 -2.59 -11.92
C SER A 210 -11.91 -3.91 -11.34
N THR A 211 -11.89 -4.03 -10.02
CA THR A 211 -11.48 -5.24 -9.31
C THR A 211 -12.44 -5.56 -8.17
N CYS A 212 -12.29 -6.74 -7.56
CA CYS A 212 -13.15 -7.20 -6.47
C CYS A 212 -12.43 -7.27 -5.12
N ASP A 213 -11.11 -7.18 -5.08
CA ASP A 213 -10.30 -7.38 -3.86
C ASP A 213 -10.69 -8.67 -3.10
N SER A 214 -10.73 -9.79 -3.83
CA SER A 214 -11.22 -11.07 -3.32
C SER A 214 -10.30 -11.63 -2.26
N HIS A 215 -10.85 -11.90 -1.07
CA HIS A 215 -10.14 -12.42 0.10
C HIS A 215 -10.43 -13.90 0.38
N TYR A 216 -11.33 -14.52 -0.35
CA TYR A 216 -11.68 -15.94 -0.26
C TYR A 216 -12.23 -16.44 -1.61
N PRO A 217 -12.09 -17.77 -1.91
CA PRO A 217 -12.31 -18.30 -3.25
C PRO A 217 -13.79 -18.47 -3.63
N ASP A 218 -14.67 -18.62 -2.66
CA ASP A 218 -16.12 -18.84 -2.85
C ASP A 218 -16.92 -18.22 -1.69
N PRO A 219 -18.21 -17.97 -1.86
CA PRO A 219 -19.05 -17.33 -0.83
C PRO A 219 -19.09 -18.08 0.50
N GLU A 220 -18.98 -19.41 0.50
CA GLU A 220 -19.06 -20.24 1.69
C GLU A 220 -17.78 -20.13 2.55
N ALA A 221 -16.65 -19.75 1.95
CA ALA A 221 -15.37 -19.61 2.64
C ALA A 221 -15.27 -18.37 3.55
N TRP A 222 -16.28 -17.48 3.56
CA TRP A 222 -16.27 -16.26 4.38
C TRP A 222 -16.14 -16.56 5.89
N GLN A 223 -16.72 -17.65 6.38
CA GLN A 223 -16.63 -18.04 7.80
C GLN A 223 -15.18 -18.36 8.21
N SER A 224 -14.45 -19.07 7.35
CA SER A 224 -13.03 -19.35 7.58
C SER A 224 -12.19 -18.05 7.57
N ARG A 225 -12.56 -17.07 6.74
CA ARG A 225 -11.93 -15.75 6.70
C ARG A 225 -12.15 -14.97 7.99
N GLU A 226 -13.36 -15.03 8.58
CA GLU A 226 -13.66 -14.36 9.86
C GLU A 226 -12.89 -14.95 11.04
N LEU A 227 -12.63 -16.26 11.05
CA LEU A 227 -11.78 -16.89 12.08
C LEU A 227 -10.30 -16.46 12.00
N TYR A 228 -9.88 -15.96 10.84
CA TYR A 228 -8.50 -15.56 10.60
C TYR A 228 -8.23 -14.07 10.91
N LYS A 229 -9.26 -13.26 11.12
CA LYS A 229 -9.14 -11.84 11.49
C LYS A 229 -8.79 -11.68 12.98
#